data_aee6a2a7e398b64573473633b8677716
#
_entry.id   aee6a2a7e398b64573473633b8677716
#
_cell.length_a   1.000
_cell.length_b   1.000
_cell.length_c   1.000
_cell.angle_alpha   90.00
_cell.angle_beta   90.00
_cell.angle_gamma   90.00
#
_symmetry.space_group_name_H-M   'P 1'
#
loop_
_entity.id
_entity.type
_entity.pdbx_description
1 polymer ?
#
loop_
_entity_poly.entity_id
_entity_poly.type
_entity_poly.pdbx_seq_one_letter_code
_entity_poly.pdbx_strand_id
1 'polypeptide(L)'
;VPGSAAYPAVNLTGRACGSNGREAYGNVAAGNDATPCDFAVNVQMNFIATTVNGTPPTSVTAYEAKSGTGITLTCSGTQPVTCTGGNSMVVYLYGGQATFK
;
A
#
# COMPACT_ATOMS: atom_id res chain seq x y z
N VAL A 1 0.01 -22.69 7.45
CA VAL A 1 0.19 -22.17 6.10
C VAL A 1 1.45 -21.33 6.04
N PRO A 2 2.39 -21.71 5.18
CA PRO A 2 3.69 -21.04 5.15
C PRO A 2 3.61 -19.53 4.95
N GLY A 3 2.70 -19.07 4.12
CA GLY A 3 2.59 -17.63 3.85
C GLY A 3 2.19 -16.80 5.05
N SER A 4 1.39 -17.36 5.95
CA SER A 4 0.94 -16.66 7.14
C SER A 4 2.08 -16.42 8.12
N ALA A 5 3.03 -17.35 8.20
CA ALA A 5 4.14 -17.22 9.13
C ALA A 5 5.16 -16.16 8.67
N ALA A 6 5.22 -15.88 7.37
CA ALA A 6 6.18 -14.94 6.82
C ALA A 6 5.80 -13.48 7.06
N TYR A 7 4.53 -13.20 7.37
CA TYR A 7 4.03 -11.83 7.47
C TYR A 7 3.28 -11.66 8.79
N PRO A 8 3.94 -11.11 9.81
CA PRO A 8 3.27 -10.87 11.08
C PRO A 8 2.11 -9.90 10.90
N ALA A 9 1.07 -10.09 11.70
CA ALA A 9 -0.09 -9.22 11.66
C ALA A 9 0.31 -7.77 11.94
N VAL A 10 -0.32 -6.82 11.25
CA VAL A 10 -0.02 -5.42 11.39
C VAL A 10 -1.23 -4.67 11.95
N ASN A 11 -0.94 -3.60 12.67
CA ASN A 11 -1.97 -2.70 13.20
C ASN A 11 -1.91 -1.40 12.41
N LEU A 12 -3.01 -1.07 11.73
CA LEU A 12 -3.07 0.06 10.82
C LEU A 12 -4.21 0.99 11.21
N THR A 13 -4.16 2.22 10.71
CA THR A 13 -5.29 3.14 10.75
C THR A 13 -5.97 3.10 9.38
N GLY A 14 -7.22 3.57 9.32
CA GLY A 14 -7.94 3.66 8.06
C GLY A 14 -8.72 2.41 7.73
N ARG A 15 -8.69 1.99 6.47
CA ARG A 15 -9.52 0.88 5.99
C ARG A 15 -8.82 0.08 4.90
N ALA A 16 -9.19 -1.18 4.80
CA ALA A 16 -8.70 -2.06 3.74
C ALA A 16 -9.31 -1.65 2.40
N CYS A 17 -8.50 -1.65 1.35
CA CYS A 17 -8.95 -1.30 0.00
C CYS A 17 -8.90 -2.47 -0.96
N GLY A 18 -8.06 -3.47 -0.71
CA GLY A 18 -7.97 -4.66 -1.54
C GLY A 18 -7.14 -5.72 -0.88
N SER A 19 -7.38 -6.97 -1.25
CA SER A 19 -6.70 -8.10 -0.64
C SER A 19 -6.50 -9.22 -1.67
N ASN A 20 -5.26 -9.44 -2.05
CA ASN A 20 -4.85 -10.62 -2.81
C ASN A 20 -4.11 -11.62 -1.93
N GLY A 21 -3.86 -11.28 -0.70
CA GLY A 21 -3.63 -12.13 0.47
C GLY A 21 -2.32 -12.88 0.58
N ARG A 22 -1.61 -13.17 -0.47
CA ARG A 22 -0.51 -14.14 -0.40
C ARG A 22 0.88 -13.54 -0.56
N GLU A 23 0.98 -12.43 -1.21
CA GLU A 23 2.26 -11.82 -1.53
C GLU A 23 2.61 -10.73 -0.52
N ALA A 24 3.89 -10.36 -0.48
CA ALA A 24 4.36 -9.34 0.44
C ALA A 24 3.61 -8.02 0.32
N TYR A 25 3.14 -7.70 -0.88
CA TYR A 25 2.42 -6.44 -1.14
C TYR A 25 1.03 -6.72 -1.69
N GLY A 26 0.49 -7.88 -1.35
CA GLY A 26 -0.79 -8.34 -1.91
C GLY A 26 -2.01 -7.65 -1.34
N ASN A 27 -1.87 -7.01 -0.17
CA ASN A 27 -2.97 -6.30 0.47
C ASN A 27 -2.67 -4.81 0.48
N VAL A 28 -3.70 -4.00 0.31
CA VAL A 28 -3.55 -2.55 0.29
C VAL A 28 -4.61 -1.90 1.16
N ALA A 29 -4.23 -0.84 1.87
CA ALA A 29 -5.13 -0.09 2.73
C ALA A 29 -4.92 1.41 2.54
N ALA A 30 -6.01 2.16 2.68
CA ALA A 30 -5.96 3.60 2.76
C ALA A 30 -5.86 3.99 4.23
N GLY A 31 -4.82 4.74 4.58
CA GLY A 31 -4.51 5.04 5.98
C GLY A 31 -5.36 6.13 6.59
N ASN A 32 -6.10 6.89 5.80
CA ASN A 32 -6.94 7.98 6.29
C ASN A 32 -8.04 8.30 5.28
N ASP A 33 -8.92 9.24 5.65
CA ASP A 33 -10.05 9.62 4.80
C ASP A 33 -9.63 10.45 3.58
N ALA A 34 -8.44 11.03 3.59
CA ALA A 34 -7.93 11.79 2.45
C ALA A 34 -7.47 10.88 1.31
N THR A 35 -7.36 9.57 1.55
CA THR A 35 -6.82 8.61 0.59
C THR A 35 -7.96 7.76 0.03
N PRO A 36 -8.36 7.97 -1.23
CA PRO A 36 -9.39 7.11 -1.85
C PRO A 36 -8.85 5.70 -2.09
N CYS A 37 -9.73 4.70 -1.99
CA CYS A 37 -9.32 3.32 -2.21
C CYS A 37 -8.87 3.05 -3.65
N ASP A 38 -9.50 3.67 -4.63
CA ASP A 38 -9.09 3.49 -6.03
C ASP A 38 -7.66 4.00 -6.26
N PHE A 39 -7.30 5.12 -5.62
CA PHE A 39 -5.93 5.61 -5.66
C PHE A 39 -4.97 4.64 -4.95
N ALA A 40 -5.37 4.13 -3.78
CA ALA A 40 -4.54 3.19 -3.03
C ALA A 40 -4.23 1.92 -3.85
N VAL A 41 -5.23 1.40 -4.57
CA VAL A 41 -5.04 0.25 -5.45
C VAL A 41 -4.07 0.59 -6.59
N ASN A 42 -4.19 1.78 -7.16
CA ASN A 42 -3.25 2.22 -8.20
C ASN A 42 -1.82 2.30 -7.67
N VAL A 43 -1.64 2.78 -6.44
CA VAL A 43 -0.33 2.81 -5.79
C VAL A 43 0.21 1.38 -5.65
N GLN A 44 -0.61 0.45 -5.20
CA GLN A 44 -0.20 -0.94 -5.09
C GLN A 44 0.26 -1.51 -6.42
N MET A 45 -0.51 -1.31 -7.48
CA MET A 45 -0.18 -1.84 -8.79
C MET A 45 1.15 -1.28 -9.30
N ASN A 46 1.35 0.02 -9.15
CA ASN A 46 2.60 0.64 -9.57
C ASN A 46 3.79 0.22 -8.71
N PHE A 47 3.56 0.06 -7.41
CA PHE A 47 4.60 -0.41 -6.49
C PHE A 47 5.09 -1.80 -6.90
N ILE A 48 4.17 -2.72 -7.15
CA ILE A 48 4.51 -4.08 -7.54
C ILE A 48 5.21 -4.08 -8.90
N ALA A 49 4.72 -3.28 -9.86
CA ALA A 49 5.28 -3.22 -11.20
C ALA A 49 6.71 -2.67 -11.20
N THR A 50 7.05 -1.82 -10.23
CA THR A 50 8.39 -1.22 -10.14
C THR A 50 9.31 -1.95 -9.17
N THR A 51 8.84 -3.01 -8.52
CA THR A 51 9.69 -3.87 -7.71
C THR A 51 10.55 -4.72 -8.63
N VAL A 52 11.87 -4.62 -8.49
CA VAL A 52 12.83 -5.32 -9.35
C VAL A 52 13.65 -6.27 -8.50
N ASN A 53 13.63 -7.56 -8.87
CA ASN A 53 14.41 -8.59 -8.18
C ASN A 53 14.15 -8.59 -6.66
N GLY A 54 12.91 -8.40 -6.26
CA GLY A 54 12.54 -8.36 -4.85
C GLY A 54 12.90 -7.06 -4.14
N THR A 55 13.45 -6.08 -4.84
CA THR A 55 13.80 -4.80 -4.25
C THR A 55 12.66 -3.81 -4.49
N PRO A 56 11.97 -3.37 -3.43
CA PRO A 56 10.85 -2.44 -3.59
C PRO A 56 11.34 -1.03 -3.91
N PRO A 57 10.52 -0.24 -4.61
CA PRO A 57 10.86 1.16 -4.87
C PRO A 57 10.75 2.00 -3.59
N THR A 58 11.48 3.11 -3.55
CA THR A 58 11.38 4.07 -2.45
C THR A 58 10.36 5.15 -2.73
N SER A 59 9.87 5.25 -3.95
CA SER A 59 8.81 6.18 -4.30
C SER A 59 7.96 5.59 -5.43
N VAL A 60 6.69 5.98 -5.48
CA VAL A 60 5.73 5.50 -6.47
C VAL A 60 4.88 6.68 -6.92
N THR A 61 4.66 6.80 -8.22
CA THR A 61 3.72 7.78 -8.77
C THR A 61 2.51 7.02 -9.29
N ALA A 62 1.32 7.41 -8.85
CA ALA A 62 0.08 6.79 -9.26
C ALA A 62 -0.95 7.86 -9.63
N TYR A 63 -1.82 7.52 -10.57
CA TYR A 63 -2.89 8.42 -11.00
C TYR A 63 -3.98 8.48 -9.94
N GLU A 64 -4.42 9.70 -9.63
CA GLU A 64 -5.59 9.92 -8.78
C GLU A 64 -6.73 10.49 -9.62
N ALA A 65 -7.82 9.73 -9.70
CA ALA A 65 -8.95 10.12 -10.54
C ALA A 65 -9.64 11.39 -10.03
N LYS A 66 -9.66 11.60 -8.71
CA LYS A 66 -10.33 12.75 -8.12
C LYS A 66 -9.69 14.07 -8.54
N SER A 67 -8.36 14.12 -8.58
CA SER A 67 -7.64 15.34 -9.01
C SER A 67 -7.28 15.32 -10.48
N GLY A 68 -7.33 14.15 -11.12
CA GLY A 68 -6.93 13.99 -12.51
C GLY A 68 -5.44 14.09 -12.77
N THR A 69 -4.62 13.87 -11.73
CA THR A 69 -3.17 14.02 -11.83
C THR A 69 -2.45 12.82 -11.22
N GLY A 70 -1.17 12.68 -11.57
CA GLY A 70 -0.29 11.72 -10.91
C GLY A 70 0.19 12.27 -9.57
N ILE A 71 0.15 11.42 -8.55
CA ILE A 71 0.58 11.77 -7.20
C ILE A 71 1.78 10.90 -6.86
N THR A 72 2.87 11.51 -6.39
CA THR A 72 4.07 10.78 -5.98
C THR A 72 4.07 10.60 -4.48
N LEU A 73 4.25 9.34 -4.05
CA LEU A 73 4.36 8.98 -2.64
C LEU A 73 5.75 8.45 -2.37
N THR A 74 6.26 8.73 -1.19
CA THR A 74 7.52 8.15 -0.69
C THR A 74 7.18 6.96 0.18
N CYS A 75 7.82 5.82 -0.09
CA CYS A 75 7.52 4.56 0.57
C CYS A 75 8.68 4.10 1.44
N SER A 76 8.36 3.58 2.62
CA SER A 76 9.35 3.07 3.55
C SER A 76 8.76 1.92 4.35
N GLY A 77 9.63 1.14 5.00
CA GLY A 77 9.22 0.01 5.81
C GLY A 77 9.03 -1.24 4.96
N THR A 78 8.67 -2.34 5.60
CA THR A 78 8.49 -3.63 4.93
C THR A 78 7.17 -4.30 5.23
N GLN A 79 6.72 -4.25 6.47
CA GLN A 79 5.49 -4.92 6.88
C GLN A 79 4.86 -4.08 8.01
N PRO A 80 4.06 -3.09 7.65
CA PRO A 80 3.65 -2.70 6.30
C PRO A 80 4.67 -1.78 5.61
N VAL A 81 4.62 -1.74 4.30
CA VAL A 81 5.21 -0.64 3.57
C VAL A 81 4.26 0.54 3.71
N THR A 82 4.79 1.68 4.11
CA THR A 82 4.00 2.90 4.29
C THR A 82 4.40 3.92 3.23
N CYS A 83 3.45 4.30 2.39
CA CYS A 83 3.67 5.28 1.32
C CYS A 83 2.89 6.55 1.65
N THR A 84 3.57 7.67 1.69
CA THR A 84 2.96 8.95 2.06
C THR A 84 3.33 10.04 1.05
N GLY A 85 2.44 10.99 0.88
CA GLY A 85 2.68 12.12 -0.02
C GLY A 85 1.40 12.81 -0.42
N GLY A 86 1.48 13.65 -1.45
CA GLY A 86 0.34 14.42 -1.90
C GLY A 86 -0.19 15.31 -0.78
N ASN A 87 -1.50 15.34 -0.61
CA ASN A 87 -2.16 16.13 0.44
C ASN A 87 -2.47 15.24 1.63
N SER A 88 -1.43 14.76 2.31
CA SER A 88 -1.56 13.90 3.48
C SER A 88 -2.14 12.53 3.18
N MET A 89 -1.87 12.01 2.00
CA MET A 89 -2.31 10.67 1.63
C MET A 89 -1.40 9.62 2.26
N VAL A 90 -2.00 8.52 2.70
CA VAL A 90 -1.28 7.41 3.33
C VAL A 90 -1.81 6.11 2.73
N VAL A 91 -0.90 5.31 2.19
CA VAL A 91 -1.22 3.99 1.64
C VAL A 91 -0.34 2.96 2.32
N TYR A 92 -0.94 1.88 2.77
CA TYR A 92 -0.21 0.75 3.35
C TYR A 92 -0.27 -0.44 2.40
N LEU A 93 0.89 -1.09 2.22
CA LEU A 93 0.99 -2.33 1.46
C LEU A 93 1.56 -3.39 2.41
N TYR A 94 0.89 -4.54 2.49
CA TYR A 94 1.29 -5.55 3.46
C TYR A 94 0.92 -6.94 2.98
N GLY A 95 1.56 -7.95 3.57
CA GLY A 95 1.18 -9.34 3.41
C GLY A 95 0.49 -9.81 4.68
N GLY A 96 -0.25 -10.93 4.59
CA GLY A 96 -0.91 -11.50 5.75
C GLY A 96 -2.14 -10.73 6.18
N GLN A 97 -2.26 -10.49 7.49
CA GLN A 97 -3.47 -9.90 8.07
C GLN A 97 -3.19 -8.55 8.72
N ALA A 98 -4.23 -7.73 8.77
CA ALA A 98 -4.16 -6.41 9.41
C ALA A 98 -5.38 -6.19 10.28
N THR A 99 -5.18 -5.40 11.35
CA THR A 99 -6.25 -4.86 12.18
C THR A 99 -6.33 -3.36 11.93
N PHE A 100 -7.53 -2.82 11.84
CA PHE A 100 -7.74 -1.40 11.59
C PHE A 100 -8.42 -0.75 12.78
N LYS A 101 -7.99 0.45 13.08
CA LYS A 101 -8.61 1.24 14.12
C LYS A 101 -9.63 2.22 13.57
#